data_3799f81357e78f08563609dd82679a74
#
_entry.id   3799f81357e78f08563609dd82679a74
#
_cell.length_a   1.000
_cell.length_b   1.000
_cell.length_c   1.000
_cell.angle_alpha   90.00
_cell.angle_beta   90.00
_cell.angle_gamma   90.00
#
_symmetry.space_group_name_H-M   'P 1'
#
loop_
_entity.id
_entity.type
_entity.pdbx_description
1 polymer ?
#
loop_
_entity_poly.entity_id
_entity_poly.type
_entity_poly.pdbx_seq_one_letter_code
_entity_poly.pdbx_strand_id
1 'polypeptide(L)'
;MSRTATPRIAYQPALDGVRALAVAAVLAFHGGVAALPGGFLGVDAFFVLSGFLITSLLLAEHRDAGRIDLVAFWGRRVRRLLPALLLVLVVVLLVSRQLMPGTELGALRWDALAALGYVANWRMANRGGDYFAATGSPSPLQHTWSLGIEEQFYLVWPLLLIVLLAWAARRRRLGVALLVILVGAVGSALAAALLFAPDAVDRVYYGTDTRAVALLVGAALAVLLARRVPAQPETPAPARRRLRHPVLGALALAGTAGTAWLWATAEGGDGWLYRGGLTLAAVAVAAVIAHATVSPASPTARLLAVPPLVWLGRISYGVYLWHWPLFQWLTAERTGLTGAALLAARCAVTLVAATGSYLLVERPIRRARRLPRPAPA
;
A
#
# COMPACT_ATOMS: atom_id res chain seq x y z
N MET A 1 -5.11 -30.03 -21.83
CA MET A 1 -4.41 -29.17 -20.84
C MET A 1 -5.45 -28.42 -20.01
N SER A 2 -5.64 -28.85 -18.78
CA SER A 2 -6.63 -28.28 -17.84
C SER A 2 -6.32 -26.81 -17.58
N ARG A 3 -7.32 -25.94 -17.78
CA ARG A 3 -7.25 -24.52 -17.40
C ARG A 3 -7.04 -24.43 -15.88
N THR A 4 -5.84 -24.08 -15.46
CA THR A 4 -5.59 -23.76 -14.04
C THR A 4 -6.47 -22.57 -13.68
N ALA A 5 -7.47 -22.80 -12.86
CA ALA A 5 -8.30 -21.76 -12.31
C ALA A 5 -7.39 -20.76 -11.57
N THR A 6 -7.58 -19.46 -11.82
CA THR A 6 -6.82 -18.42 -11.11
C THR A 6 -7.07 -18.58 -9.61
N PRO A 7 -6.05 -18.76 -8.77
CA PRO A 7 -6.22 -18.94 -7.34
C PRO A 7 -7.00 -17.75 -6.77
N ARG A 8 -8.05 -18.01 -6.02
CA ARG A 8 -8.96 -16.98 -5.49
C ARG A 8 -8.87 -16.99 -3.97
N ILE A 9 -8.24 -15.96 -3.42
CA ILE A 9 -8.52 -15.61 -2.03
C ILE A 9 -9.94 -15.02 -2.01
N ALA A 10 -10.76 -15.46 -1.03
CA ALA A 10 -12.10 -14.89 -0.87
C ALA A 10 -12.00 -13.37 -0.71
N TYR A 11 -12.81 -12.64 -1.46
CA TYR A 11 -12.85 -11.18 -1.38
C TYR A 11 -13.29 -10.74 0.02
N GLN A 12 -12.54 -9.80 0.60
CA GLN A 12 -12.76 -9.30 1.95
C GLN A 12 -12.99 -7.79 1.91
N PRO A 13 -14.25 -7.33 1.95
CA PRO A 13 -14.61 -5.90 1.86
C PRO A 13 -13.95 -5.04 2.94
N ALA A 14 -13.74 -5.58 4.15
CA ALA A 14 -13.11 -4.86 5.25
C ALA A 14 -11.68 -4.39 4.93
N LEU A 15 -10.95 -5.11 4.07
CA LEU A 15 -9.59 -4.70 3.65
C LEU A 15 -9.64 -3.48 2.72
N ASP A 16 -10.69 -3.36 1.90
CA ASP A 16 -10.91 -2.12 1.14
C ASP A 16 -11.25 -0.96 2.09
N GLY A 17 -12.00 -1.22 3.19
CA GLY A 17 -12.22 -0.22 4.23
C GLY A 17 -10.94 0.27 4.91
N VAL A 18 -10.00 -0.63 5.21
CA VAL A 18 -8.67 -0.22 5.73
C VAL A 18 -7.94 0.66 4.71
N ARG A 19 -8.00 0.34 3.42
CA ARG A 19 -7.42 1.18 2.35
C ARG A 19 -8.07 2.56 2.27
N ALA A 20 -9.39 2.61 2.47
CA ALA A 20 -10.13 3.86 2.47
C ALA A 20 -9.70 4.78 3.60
N LEU A 21 -9.59 4.26 4.82
CA LEU A 21 -9.11 5.01 5.97
C LEU A 21 -7.66 5.47 5.78
N ALA A 22 -6.80 4.59 5.26
CA ALA A 22 -5.41 4.89 4.97
C ALA A 22 -5.26 6.04 3.97
N VAL A 23 -5.99 6.02 2.84
CA VAL A 23 -5.92 7.12 1.87
C VAL A 23 -6.54 8.41 2.41
N ALA A 24 -7.62 8.32 3.21
CA ALA A 24 -8.23 9.48 3.84
C ALA A 24 -7.24 10.18 4.81
N ALA A 25 -6.49 9.40 5.62
CA ALA A 25 -5.44 9.94 6.50
C ALA A 25 -4.35 10.67 5.70
N VAL A 26 -3.89 10.09 4.58
CA VAL A 26 -2.90 10.72 3.68
C VAL A 26 -3.44 12.03 3.09
N LEU A 27 -4.70 12.05 2.64
CA LEU A 27 -5.30 13.28 2.12
C LEU A 27 -5.44 14.36 3.20
N ALA A 28 -5.83 13.97 4.41
CA ALA A 28 -5.94 14.88 5.55
C ALA A 28 -4.57 15.48 5.91
N PHE A 29 -3.52 14.67 5.96
CA PHE A 29 -2.15 15.13 6.21
C PHE A 29 -1.69 16.14 5.15
N HIS A 30 -1.78 15.78 3.86
CA HIS A 30 -1.39 16.67 2.76
C HIS A 30 -2.31 17.88 2.61
N GLY A 31 -3.52 17.81 3.14
CA GLY A 31 -4.46 18.92 3.22
C GLY A 31 -4.24 19.85 4.42
N GLY A 32 -3.26 19.57 5.29
CA GLY A 32 -2.92 20.40 6.43
C GLY A 32 -3.93 20.30 7.59
N VAL A 33 -4.59 19.14 7.76
CA VAL A 33 -5.51 18.91 8.89
C VAL A 33 -4.70 18.77 10.18
N ALA A 34 -4.70 19.82 11.02
CA ALA A 34 -3.90 19.89 12.24
C ALA A 34 -4.17 18.76 13.25
N ALA A 35 -5.38 18.16 13.22
CA ALA A 35 -5.72 17.03 14.08
C ALA A 35 -5.10 15.68 13.65
N LEU A 36 -4.46 15.62 12.47
CA LEU A 36 -3.89 14.42 11.90
C LEU A 36 -2.47 14.64 11.36
N PRO A 37 -1.52 15.15 12.18
CA PRO A 37 -0.15 15.39 11.76
C PRO A 37 0.57 14.08 11.34
N GLY A 38 0.19 12.94 11.93
CA GLY A 38 0.71 11.60 11.58
C GLY A 38 -0.04 10.90 10.45
N GLY A 39 -0.93 11.58 9.73
CA GLY A 39 -1.72 10.97 8.64
C GLY A 39 -0.87 10.40 7.50
N PHE A 40 0.40 10.83 7.36
CA PHE A 40 1.37 10.23 6.43
C PHE A 40 1.62 8.74 6.69
N LEU A 41 1.43 8.25 7.91
CA LEU A 41 1.49 6.83 8.27
C LEU A 41 0.37 5.99 7.64
N GLY A 42 -0.60 6.61 6.98
CA GLY A 42 -1.51 5.91 6.06
C GLY A 42 -0.78 5.14 4.96
N VAL A 43 0.40 5.60 4.54
CA VAL A 43 1.27 4.88 3.60
C VAL A 43 1.75 3.55 4.20
N ASP A 44 2.08 3.51 5.50
CA ASP A 44 2.47 2.28 6.18
C ASP A 44 1.34 1.25 6.20
N ALA A 45 0.10 1.71 6.35
CA ALA A 45 -1.05 0.83 6.25
C ALA A 45 -1.18 0.20 4.85
N PHE A 46 -0.87 0.95 3.78
CA PHE A 46 -0.79 0.38 2.43
C PHE A 46 0.33 -0.63 2.30
N PHE A 47 1.50 -0.37 2.86
CA PHE A 47 2.62 -1.32 2.83
C PHE A 47 2.28 -2.63 3.54
N VAL A 48 1.67 -2.58 4.73
CA VAL A 48 1.23 -3.79 5.45
C VAL A 48 0.19 -4.55 4.64
N LEU A 49 -0.81 -3.86 4.07
CA LEU A 49 -1.82 -4.48 3.20
C LEU A 49 -1.19 -5.12 1.96
N SER A 50 -0.22 -4.46 1.34
CA SER A 50 0.48 -4.96 0.15
C SER A 50 1.29 -6.20 0.49
N GLY A 51 2.06 -6.19 1.55
CA GLY A 51 2.79 -7.36 2.05
C GLY A 51 1.86 -8.53 2.34
N PHE A 52 0.75 -8.27 3.05
CA PHE A 52 -0.25 -9.28 3.39
C PHE A 52 -0.94 -9.87 2.16
N LEU A 53 -1.48 -9.03 1.28
CA LEU A 53 -2.28 -9.48 0.15
C LEU A 53 -1.45 -10.21 -0.90
N ILE A 54 -0.24 -9.71 -1.21
CA ILE A 54 0.65 -10.34 -2.18
C ILE A 54 1.12 -11.69 -1.68
N THR A 55 1.59 -11.75 -0.44
CA THR A 55 2.06 -13.02 0.15
C THR A 55 0.92 -14.03 0.25
N SER A 56 -0.27 -13.61 0.67
CA SER A 56 -1.45 -14.49 0.74
C SER A 56 -1.84 -15.04 -0.64
N LEU A 57 -1.78 -14.19 -1.70
CA LEU A 57 -2.07 -14.60 -3.07
C LEU A 57 -1.06 -15.64 -3.57
N LEU A 58 0.24 -15.40 -3.35
CA LEU A 58 1.30 -16.30 -3.78
C LEU A 58 1.27 -17.64 -3.02
N LEU A 59 0.98 -17.60 -1.71
CA LEU A 59 0.80 -18.82 -0.90
C LEU A 59 -0.42 -19.63 -1.36
N ALA A 60 -1.52 -18.98 -1.69
CA ALA A 60 -2.70 -19.65 -2.24
C ALA A 60 -2.39 -20.28 -3.60
N GLU A 61 -1.70 -19.56 -4.51
CA GLU A 61 -1.29 -20.08 -5.81
C GLU A 61 -0.36 -21.29 -5.67
N HIS A 62 0.63 -21.19 -4.79
CA HIS A 62 1.55 -22.32 -4.53
C HIS A 62 0.81 -23.54 -3.95
N ARG A 63 -0.13 -23.34 -3.03
CA ARG A 63 -0.92 -24.44 -2.44
C ARG A 63 -1.81 -25.11 -3.47
N ASP A 64 -2.48 -24.31 -4.35
CA ASP A 64 -3.49 -24.82 -5.28
C ASP A 64 -2.86 -25.43 -6.54
N ALA A 65 -1.71 -24.89 -7.01
CA ALA A 65 -1.04 -25.27 -8.26
C ALA A 65 0.36 -25.92 -8.08
N GLY A 66 0.86 -25.99 -6.85
CA GLY A 66 2.22 -26.48 -6.56
C GLY A 66 3.34 -25.55 -7.03
N ARG A 67 3.01 -24.45 -7.71
CA ARG A 67 3.97 -23.50 -8.28
C ARG A 67 3.40 -22.08 -8.28
N ILE A 68 4.29 -21.09 -8.44
CA ILE A 68 3.93 -19.68 -8.62
C ILE A 68 4.24 -19.31 -10.08
N ASP A 69 3.24 -18.78 -10.79
CA ASP A 69 3.40 -18.29 -12.17
C ASP A 69 3.78 -16.80 -12.13
N LEU A 70 5.09 -16.53 -12.16
CA LEU A 70 5.66 -15.17 -12.10
C LEU A 70 5.18 -14.28 -13.25
N VAL A 71 5.11 -14.81 -14.47
CA VAL A 71 4.71 -14.04 -15.67
C VAL A 71 3.25 -13.61 -15.53
N ALA A 72 2.39 -14.53 -15.12
CA ALA A 72 0.99 -14.21 -14.86
C ALA A 72 0.84 -13.23 -13.70
N PHE A 73 1.63 -13.38 -12.64
CA PHE A 73 1.62 -12.49 -11.49
C PHE A 73 1.98 -11.06 -11.89
N TRP A 74 3.17 -10.84 -12.48
CA TRP A 74 3.61 -9.50 -12.89
C TRP A 74 2.71 -8.91 -13.98
N GLY A 75 2.27 -9.70 -14.93
CA GLY A 75 1.31 -9.26 -15.93
C GLY A 75 -0.04 -8.79 -15.35
N ARG A 76 -0.49 -9.35 -14.22
CA ARG A 76 -1.67 -8.85 -13.49
C ARG A 76 -1.38 -7.51 -12.81
N ARG A 77 -0.19 -7.32 -12.23
CA ARG A 77 0.23 -6.07 -11.57
C ARG A 77 0.38 -4.92 -12.56
N VAL A 78 1.14 -5.14 -13.62
CA VAL A 78 1.33 -4.14 -14.70
C VAL A 78 -0.02 -3.62 -15.22
N ARG A 79 -0.96 -4.51 -15.55
CA ARG A 79 -2.30 -4.11 -16.02
C ARG A 79 -3.13 -3.38 -14.97
N ARG A 80 -2.83 -3.58 -13.70
CA ARG A 80 -3.56 -2.93 -12.61
C ARG A 80 -3.03 -1.53 -12.31
N LEU A 81 -1.72 -1.32 -12.38
CA LEU A 81 -1.04 -0.15 -11.82
C LEU A 81 -0.52 0.80 -12.90
N LEU A 82 0.12 0.25 -13.93
CA LEU A 82 0.78 1.06 -14.97
C LEU A 82 -0.18 1.98 -15.76
N PRO A 83 -1.41 1.59 -16.15
CA PRO A 83 -2.26 2.47 -16.95
C PRO A 83 -2.65 3.77 -16.22
N ALA A 84 -2.97 3.70 -14.92
CA ALA A 84 -3.29 4.90 -14.14
C ALA A 84 -2.04 5.75 -13.88
N LEU A 85 -0.89 5.12 -13.59
CA LEU A 85 0.37 5.83 -13.44
C LEU A 85 0.73 6.59 -14.73
N LEU A 86 0.67 5.96 -15.89
CA LEU A 86 0.96 6.61 -17.17
C LEU A 86 0.03 7.79 -17.43
N LEU A 87 -1.26 7.63 -17.16
CA LEU A 87 -2.22 8.72 -17.30
C LEU A 87 -1.84 9.91 -16.42
N VAL A 88 -1.54 9.67 -15.15
CA VAL A 88 -1.14 10.73 -14.22
C VAL A 88 0.16 11.38 -14.66
N LEU A 89 1.18 10.61 -15.05
CA LEU A 89 2.46 11.15 -15.52
C LEU A 89 2.26 12.07 -16.73
N VAL A 90 1.46 11.65 -17.72
CA VAL A 90 1.16 12.47 -18.90
C VAL A 90 0.45 13.76 -18.52
N VAL A 91 -0.60 13.66 -17.69
CA VAL A 91 -1.35 14.87 -17.26
C VAL A 91 -0.46 15.79 -16.42
N VAL A 92 0.35 15.25 -15.50
CA VAL A 92 1.26 16.04 -14.68
C VAL A 92 2.28 16.78 -15.56
N LEU A 93 2.90 16.11 -16.52
CA LEU A 93 3.86 16.75 -17.43
C LEU A 93 3.22 17.84 -18.30
N LEU A 94 2.01 17.59 -18.82
CA LEU A 94 1.30 18.58 -19.66
C LEU A 94 0.85 19.81 -18.85
N VAL A 95 0.26 19.60 -17.67
CA VAL A 95 -0.23 20.70 -16.82
C VAL A 95 0.95 21.48 -16.22
N SER A 96 1.98 20.79 -15.73
CA SER A 96 3.15 21.45 -15.16
C SER A 96 3.90 22.32 -16.18
N ARG A 97 3.87 21.95 -17.47
CA ARG A 97 4.43 22.78 -18.54
C ARG A 97 3.77 24.17 -18.62
N GLN A 98 2.52 24.30 -18.20
CA GLN A 98 1.79 25.58 -18.20
C GLN A 98 1.91 26.33 -16.88
N LEU A 99 2.17 25.61 -15.78
CA LEU A 99 2.09 26.16 -14.43
C LEU A 99 3.44 26.37 -13.74
N MET A 100 4.51 25.72 -14.23
CA MET A 100 5.83 25.73 -13.59
C MET A 100 6.86 26.50 -14.44
N PRO A 101 7.85 27.15 -13.79
CA PRO A 101 8.99 27.73 -14.48
C PRO A 101 9.78 26.68 -15.27
N GLY A 102 10.36 27.07 -16.40
CA GLY A 102 11.14 26.17 -17.26
C GLY A 102 12.33 25.49 -16.54
N THR A 103 12.90 26.16 -15.54
CA THR A 103 13.99 25.66 -14.70
C THR A 103 13.61 24.42 -13.88
N GLU A 104 12.33 24.30 -13.48
CA GLU A 104 11.83 23.17 -12.68
C GLU A 104 11.37 22.00 -13.57
N LEU A 105 11.02 22.25 -14.84
CA LEU A 105 10.56 21.21 -15.76
C LEU A 105 11.62 20.15 -16.06
N GLY A 106 12.89 20.53 -16.05
CA GLY A 106 14.02 19.58 -16.20
C GLY A 106 14.05 18.55 -15.05
N ALA A 107 13.91 19.02 -13.82
CA ALA A 107 13.84 18.15 -12.64
C ALA A 107 12.59 17.25 -12.66
N LEU A 108 11.42 17.80 -13.04
CA LEU A 108 10.17 17.06 -13.13
C LEU A 108 10.23 15.91 -14.16
N ARG A 109 10.93 16.10 -15.29
CA ARG A 109 11.13 15.02 -16.27
C ARG A 109 11.87 13.82 -15.67
N TRP A 110 12.92 14.09 -14.90
CA TRP A 110 13.65 13.04 -14.21
C TRP A 110 12.84 12.39 -13.11
N ASP A 111 11.98 13.16 -12.40
CA ASP A 111 11.03 12.61 -11.43
C ASP A 111 10.02 11.68 -12.11
N ALA A 112 9.52 12.06 -13.30
CA ALA A 112 8.61 11.22 -14.07
C ALA A 112 9.28 9.93 -14.57
N LEU A 113 10.52 10.00 -15.04
CA LEU A 113 11.29 8.81 -15.42
C LEU A 113 11.56 7.90 -14.22
N ALA A 114 11.90 8.48 -13.06
CA ALA A 114 12.12 7.73 -11.84
C ALA A 114 10.81 7.08 -11.33
N ALA A 115 9.67 7.76 -11.45
CA ALA A 115 8.36 7.20 -11.12
C ALA A 115 7.99 6.06 -12.09
N LEU A 116 8.24 6.21 -13.38
CA LEU A 116 8.00 5.16 -14.38
C LEU A 116 8.90 3.93 -14.16
N GLY A 117 10.16 4.15 -13.77
CA GLY A 117 11.12 3.10 -13.42
C GLY A 117 10.96 2.53 -12.01
N TYR A 118 9.96 3.03 -11.23
CA TYR A 118 9.74 2.62 -9.84
C TYR A 118 10.96 2.81 -8.92
N VAL A 119 11.75 3.87 -9.18
CA VAL A 119 12.92 4.27 -8.37
C VAL A 119 12.79 5.70 -7.84
N ALA A 120 11.57 6.24 -7.82
CA ALA A 120 11.30 7.59 -7.34
C ALA A 120 11.74 7.80 -5.88
N ASN A 121 11.63 6.79 -5.04
CA ASN A 121 12.07 6.83 -3.65
C ASN A 121 13.58 7.10 -3.52
N TRP A 122 14.41 6.43 -4.29
CA TRP A 122 15.87 6.66 -4.29
C TRP A 122 16.24 8.01 -4.89
N ARG A 123 15.49 8.45 -5.91
CA ARG A 123 15.68 9.78 -6.47
C ARG A 123 15.34 10.87 -5.45
N MET A 124 14.24 10.73 -4.69
CA MET A 124 13.88 11.67 -3.63
C MET A 124 14.91 11.65 -2.49
N ALA A 125 15.35 10.47 -2.04
CA ALA A 125 16.36 10.32 -1.01
C ALA A 125 17.69 11.02 -1.38
N ASN A 126 18.07 11.02 -2.67
CA ASN A 126 19.34 11.60 -3.14
C ASN A 126 19.24 13.07 -3.57
N ARG A 127 18.03 13.64 -3.63
CA ARG A 127 17.83 15.00 -4.14
C ARG A 127 18.20 16.06 -3.11
N GLY A 128 18.25 15.68 -1.84
CA GLY A 128 18.39 16.60 -0.72
C GLY A 128 17.15 17.50 -0.59
N GLY A 129 16.49 17.41 0.49
CA GLY A 129 15.26 18.11 0.82
C GLY A 129 14.67 17.43 2.03
N ASP A 130 13.77 18.07 2.73
CA ASP A 130 13.04 17.44 3.82
C ASP A 130 11.60 17.24 3.35
N TYR A 131 11.15 15.97 3.29
CA TYR A 131 9.74 15.64 2.95
C TYR A 131 8.74 16.36 3.85
N PHE A 132 9.13 16.59 5.08
CA PHE A 132 8.29 17.22 6.12
C PHE A 132 8.53 18.72 6.25
N ALA A 133 9.62 19.26 5.70
CA ALA A 133 9.89 20.69 5.76
C ALA A 133 9.04 21.45 4.72
N ALA A 134 8.46 22.56 5.16
CA ALA A 134 7.69 23.47 4.30
C ALA A 134 8.59 24.32 3.36
N THR A 135 9.86 23.96 3.19
CA THR A 135 10.85 24.73 2.42
C THR A 135 10.89 24.27 0.96
N GLY A 136 10.49 25.15 0.05
CA GLY A 136 10.54 24.94 -1.40
C GLY A 136 9.23 24.43 -1.99
N SER A 137 9.19 24.37 -3.34
CA SER A 137 8.06 23.78 -4.09
C SER A 137 8.30 22.29 -4.30
N PRO A 138 7.59 21.40 -3.57
CA PRO A 138 7.78 19.97 -3.74
C PRO A 138 7.35 19.52 -5.15
N SER A 139 8.03 18.51 -5.68
CA SER A 139 7.67 17.93 -6.98
C SER A 139 6.22 17.44 -7.00
N PRO A 140 5.43 17.74 -8.05
CA PRO A 140 4.09 17.17 -8.23
C PRO A 140 4.05 15.64 -8.28
N LEU A 141 5.22 14.99 -8.42
CA LEU A 141 5.37 13.55 -8.43
C LEU A 141 6.03 12.99 -7.16
N GLN A 142 6.27 13.82 -6.14
CA GLN A 142 6.96 13.40 -4.92
C GLN A 142 6.32 12.18 -4.28
N HIS A 143 5.00 12.14 -4.16
CA HIS A 143 4.25 11.03 -3.56
C HIS A 143 4.47 9.67 -4.24
N THR A 144 5.02 9.62 -5.46
CA THR A 144 5.32 8.36 -6.17
C THR A 144 6.46 7.56 -5.53
N TRP A 145 7.15 8.12 -4.53
CA TRP A 145 8.19 7.41 -3.79
C TRP A 145 7.69 6.11 -3.18
N SER A 146 6.50 6.12 -2.58
CA SER A 146 5.94 4.93 -1.94
C SER A 146 5.60 3.82 -2.94
N LEU A 147 5.16 4.19 -4.15
CA LEU A 147 4.95 3.24 -5.24
C LEU A 147 6.27 2.57 -5.67
N GLY A 148 7.37 3.32 -5.66
CA GLY A 148 8.71 2.75 -5.91
C GLY A 148 9.00 1.59 -4.94
N ILE A 149 8.80 1.79 -3.65
CA ILE A 149 9.02 0.74 -2.63
C ILE A 149 8.08 -0.45 -2.83
N GLU A 150 6.78 -0.22 -3.08
CA GLU A 150 5.82 -1.30 -3.32
C GLU A 150 6.17 -2.14 -4.56
N GLU A 151 6.50 -1.49 -5.67
CA GLU A 151 6.80 -2.21 -6.93
C GLU A 151 8.15 -2.94 -6.87
N GLN A 152 9.15 -2.39 -6.19
CA GLN A 152 10.38 -3.11 -5.89
C GLN A 152 10.08 -4.36 -5.06
N PHE A 153 9.20 -4.27 -4.07
CA PHE A 153 8.74 -5.44 -3.32
C PHE A 153 8.00 -6.43 -4.24
N TYR A 154 7.11 -5.99 -5.12
CA TYR A 154 6.38 -6.86 -6.05
C TYR A 154 7.29 -7.54 -7.08
N LEU A 155 8.42 -6.94 -7.39
CA LEU A 155 9.43 -7.52 -8.28
C LEU A 155 10.23 -8.62 -7.56
N VAL A 156 10.74 -8.32 -6.38
CA VAL A 156 11.69 -9.18 -5.65
C VAL A 156 10.99 -10.25 -4.80
N TRP A 157 9.87 -9.90 -4.16
CA TRP A 157 9.21 -10.75 -3.17
C TRP A 157 8.74 -12.11 -3.70
N PRO A 158 8.13 -12.23 -4.89
CA PRO A 158 7.72 -13.55 -5.41
C PRO A 158 8.90 -14.50 -5.60
N LEU A 159 10.06 -13.98 -6.03
CA LEU A 159 11.29 -14.76 -6.19
C LEU A 159 11.81 -15.25 -4.84
N LEU A 160 11.91 -14.35 -3.87
CA LEU A 160 12.32 -14.70 -2.51
C LEU A 160 11.36 -15.71 -1.88
N LEU A 161 10.05 -15.53 -2.05
CA LEU A 161 9.06 -16.45 -1.50
C LEU A 161 9.16 -17.84 -2.12
N ILE A 162 9.42 -17.98 -3.42
CA ILE A 162 9.67 -19.29 -4.06
C ILE A 162 10.85 -19.99 -3.40
N VAL A 163 11.96 -19.29 -3.19
CA VAL A 163 13.16 -19.84 -2.53
C VAL A 163 12.83 -20.23 -1.10
N LEU A 164 12.14 -19.39 -0.36
CA LEU A 164 11.73 -19.66 1.02
C LEU A 164 10.80 -20.86 1.13
N LEU A 165 9.84 -21.00 0.21
CA LEU A 165 8.92 -22.15 0.19
C LEU A 165 9.64 -23.45 -0.19
N ALA A 166 10.55 -23.40 -1.18
CA ALA A 166 11.38 -24.56 -1.53
C ALA A 166 12.27 -25.00 -0.34
N TRP A 167 12.85 -24.06 0.38
CA TRP A 167 13.64 -24.35 1.56
C TRP A 167 12.78 -24.87 2.72
N ALA A 168 11.63 -24.26 2.97
CA ALA A 168 10.66 -24.68 3.98
C ALA A 168 10.13 -26.10 3.70
N ALA A 169 9.90 -26.47 2.43
CA ALA A 169 9.47 -27.80 2.03
C ALA A 169 10.54 -28.85 2.34
N ARG A 170 11.82 -28.58 2.07
CA ARG A 170 12.95 -29.47 2.42
C ARG A 170 13.07 -29.68 3.94
N ARG A 171 12.74 -28.70 4.74
CA ARG A 171 12.76 -28.73 6.19
C ARG A 171 11.44 -29.17 6.81
N ARG A 172 10.39 -29.39 5.99
CA ARG A 172 9.01 -29.69 6.42
C ARG A 172 8.45 -28.69 7.47
N ARG A 173 8.89 -27.40 7.41
CA ARG A 173 8.58 -26.39 8.42
C ARG A 173 8.37 -25.01 7.80
N LEU A 174 7.11 -24.63 7.57
CA LEU A 174 6.74 -23.26 7.17
C LEU A 174 7.23 -22.19 8.19
N GLY A 175 7.54 -22.60 9.43
CA GLY A 175 8.12 -21.74 10.46
C GLY A 175 9.47 -21.14 10.08
N VAL A 176 10.24 -21.80 9.22
CA VAL A 176 11.52 -21.28 8.74
C VAL A 176 11.29 -20.05 7.83
N ALA A 177 10.31 -20.11 6.93
CA ALA A 177 9.96 -18.95 6.10
C ALA A 177 9.51 -17.78 6.97
N LEU A 178 8.69 -18.02 7.99
CA LEU A 178 8.28 -16.99 8.94
C LEU A 178 9.47 -16.37 9.66
N LEU A 179 10.41 -17.21 10.16
CA LEU A 179 11.61 -16.72 10.85
C LEU A 179 12.44 -15.80 9.95
N VAL A 180 12.68 -16.18 8.70
CA VAL A 180 13.45 -15.35 7.75
C VAL A 180 12.74 -14.02 7.48
N ILE A 181 11.42 -14.03 7.33
CA ILE A 181 10.63 -12.80 7.16
C ILE A 181 10.75 -11.89 8.38
N LEU A 182 10.66 -12.46 9.58
CA LEU A 182 10.79 -11.70 10.83
C LEU A 182 12.21 -11.15 11.01
N VAL A 183 13.25 -11.92 10.68
CA VAL A 183 14.64 -11.44 10.69
C VAL A 183 14.81 -10.29 9.71
N GLY A 184 14.25 -10.40 8.50
CA GLY A 184 14.24 -9.31 7.54
C GLY A 184 13.53 -8.06 8.05
N ALA A 185 12.37 -8.23 8.70
CA ALA A 185 11.62 -7.12 9.30
C ALA A 185 12.41 -6.42 10.42
N VAL A 186 13.04 -7.20 11.31
CA VAL A 186 13.93 -6.68 12.35
C VAL A 186 15.13 -5.97 11.73
N GLY A 187 15.76 -6.56 10.70
CA GLY A 187 16.87 -5.93 9.98
C GLY A 187 16.49 -4.58 9.36
N SER A 188 15.30 -4.49 8.75
CA SER A 188 14.77 -3.23 8.21
C SER A 188 14.49 -2.19 9.31
N ALA A 189 13.91 -2.61 10.44
CA ALA A 189 13.67 -1.73 11.57
C ALA A 189 14.98 -1.23 12.20
N LEU A 190 15.98 -2.10 12.32
CA LEU A 190 17.32 -1.72 12.79
C LEU A 190 18.01 -0.78 11.83
N ALA A 191 17.89 -1.02 10.52
CA ALA A 191 18.44 -0.11 9.51
C ALA A 191 17.81 1.29 9.64
N ALA A 192 16.49 1.39 9.85
CA ALA A 192 15.82 2.66 10.10
C ALA A 192 16.37 3.36 11.36
N ALA A 193 16.55 2.62 12.46
CA ALA A 193 17.01 3.16 13.72
C ALA A 193 18.49 3.62 13.67
N LEU A 194 19.35 2.87 12.99
CA LEU A 194 20.79 3.12 12.91
C LEU A 194 21.15 4.20 11.88
N LEU A 195 20.39 4.29 10.78
CA LEU A 195 20.62 5.28 9.72
C LEU A 195 19.90 6.60 9.97
N PHE A 196 19.05 6.67 11.00
CA PHE A 196 18.34 7.90 11.32
C PHE A 196 19.33 8.97 11.79
N ALA A 197 19.28 10.12 11.13
CA ALA A 197 19.91 11.35 11.54
C ALA A 197 18.91 12.50 11.39
N PRO A 198 18.83 13.44 12.36
CA PRO A 198 17.85 14.53 12.33
C PRO A 198 17.97 15.44 11.09
N ASP A 199 19.15 15.55 10.53
CA ASP A 199 19.50 16.31 9.32
C ASP A 199 19.37 15.50 8.02
N ALA A 200 19.05 14.20 8.10
CA ALA A 200 18.95 13.29 6.97
C ALA A 200 17.72 12.37 7.05
N VAL A 201 16.58 12.88 7.51
CA VAL A 201 15.31 12.13 7.65
C VAL A 201 14.88 11.50 6.34
N ASP A 202 15.09 12.16 5.22
CA ASP A 202 14.72 11.67 3.88
C ASP A 202 15.36 10.32 3.55
N ARG A 203 16.62 10.07 3.97
CA ARG A 203 17.29 8.80 3.73
C ARG A 203 16.52 7.61 4.33
N VAL A 204 16.04 7.77 5.55
CA VAL A 204 15.30 6.70 6.24
C VAL A 204 13.83 6.66 5.87
N TYR A 205 13.25 7.80 5.50
CA TYR A 205 11.85 7.88 5.10
C TYR A 205 11.61 7.30 3.71
N TYR A 206 12.51 7.53 2.75
CA TYR A 206 12.41 7.05 1.38
C TYR A 206 13.10 5.70 1.13
N GLY A 207 13.99 5.25 2.01
CA GLY A 207 14.77 4.03 1.81
C GLY A 207 13.91 2.76 1.74
N THR A 208 14.07 1.94 0.71
CA THR A 208 13.39 0.65 0.62
C THR A 208 13.82 -0.28 1.75
N ASP A 209 15.09 -0.26 2.11
CA ASP A 209 15.70 -1.03 3.19
C ASP A 209 15.13 -0.68 4.57
N THR A 210 14.86 0.59 4.83
CA THR A 210 14.32 1.09 6.09
C THR A 210 12.81 0.98 6.21
N ARG A 211 12.11 0.96 5.07
CA ARG A 211 10.63 0.91 5.00
C ARG A 211 10.08 -0.49 4.74
N ALA A 212 10.92 -1.46 4.38
CA ALA A 212 10.50 -2.83 4.12
C ALA A 212 9.84 -3.50 5.34
N VAL A 213 10.09 -3.02 6.55
CA VAL A 213 9.50 -3.53 7.79
C VAL A 213 7.97 -3.64 7.69
N ALA A 214 7.27 -2.64 7.16
CA ALA A 214 5.81 -2.66 7.07
C ALA A 214 5.30 -3.73 6.08
N LEU A 215 5.95 -3.86 4.91
CA LEU A 215 5.66 -4.91 3.93
C LEU A 215 5.93 -6.31 4.51
N LEU A 216 7.05 -6.48 5.23
CA LEU A 216 7.44 -7.75 5.82
C LEU A 216 6.55 -8.14 7.02
N VAL A 217 6.08 -7.19 7.81
CA VAL A 217 5.04 -7.43 8.85
C VAL A 217 3.76 -7.95 8.19
N GLY A 218 3.33 -7.35 7.09
CA GLY A 218 2.19 -7.85 6.31
C GLY A 218 2.42 -9.25 5.76
N ALA A 219 3.60 -9.54 5.22
CA ALA A 219 3.99 -10.86 4.72
C ALA A 219 4.04 -11.91 5.85
N ALA A 220 4.59 -11.55 7.01
CA ALA A 220 4.60 -12.41 8.19
C ALA A 220 3.19 -12.79 8.64
N LEU A 221 2.27 -11.79 8.68
CA LEU A 221 0.86 -12.03 8.97
C LEU A 221 0.23 -13.01 8.00
N ALA A 222 0.49 -12.89 6.69
CA ALA A 222 -0.02 -13.82 5.68
C ALA A 222 0.44 -15.26 5.94
N VAL A 223 1.73 -15.47 6.25
CA VAL A 223 2.28 -16.79 6.57
C VAL A 223 1.67 -17.33 7.87
N LEU A 224 1.51 -16.49 8.89
CA LEU A 224 0.88 -16.90 10.17
C LEU A 224 -0.56 -17.35 9.97
N LEU A 225 -1.35 -16.65 9.16
CA LEU A 225 -2.74 -17.03 8.89
C LEU A 225 -2.82 -18.27 7.98
N ALA A 226 -1.93 -18.40 7.00
CA ALA A 226 -1.90 -19.57 6.12
C ALA A 226 -1.61 -20.88 6.89
N ARG A 227 -0.82 -20.83 7.97
CA ARG A 227 -0.54 -21.98 8.83
C ARG A 227 -1.76 -22.50 9.60
N ARG A 228 -2.80 -21.67 9.76
CA ARG A 228 -4.03 -22.02 10.50
C ARG A 228 -5.10 -22.65 9.62
N VAL A 229 -4.91 -22.64 8.29
CA VAL A 229 -5.86 -23.24 7.34
C VAL A 229 -5.40 -24.68 7.06
N PRO A 230 -6.18 -25.72 7.42
CA PRO A 230 -5.87 -27.12 7.07
C PRO A 230 -5.77 -27.28 5.55
N ALA A 231 -4.90 -28.16 5.10
CA ALA A 231 -4.60 -28.37 3.67
C ALA A 231 -5.82 -28.84 2.85
N GLN A 232 -6.78 -29.53 3.44
CA GLN A 232 -8.08 -29.87 2.86
C GLN A 232 -9.12 -30.05 3.98
N PRO A 233 -10.35 -29.50 3.89
CA PRO A 233 -11.45 -29.98 4.68
C PRO A 233 -12.01 -31.23 3.97
N GLU A 234 -11.76 -32.42 4.49
CA GLU A 234 -12.27 -33.68 3.94
C GLU A 234 -13.79 -33.85 4.12
N THR A 235 -14.44 -32.94 4.79
CA THR A 235 -15.89 -32.88 4.95
C THR A 235 -16.39 -31.44 4.93
N PRO A 236 -17.65 -31.19 4.44
CA PRO A 236 -18.30 -29.91 4.64
C PRO A 236 -18.41 -29.66 6.13
N ALA A 237 -17.53 -28.80 6.65
CA ALA A 237 -17.58 -28.47 8.07
C ALA A 237 -18.98 -27.95 8.42
N PRO A 238 -19.65 -28.47 9.46
CA PRO A 238 -20.87 -27.91 9.98
C PRO A 238 -20.60 -26.42 10.22
N ALA A 239 -21.57 -25.56 9.89
CA ALA A 239 -21.51 -24.10 9.87
C ALA A 239 -20.46 -23.58 10.84
N ARG A 240 -19.29 -23.16 10.32
CA ARG A 240 -18.06 -22.90 11.10
C ARG A 240 -18.46 -22.19 12.38
N ARG A 241 -18.34 -22.89 13.51
CA ARG A 241 -18.53 -22.32 14.85
C ARG A 241 -17.74 -21.04 14.84
N ARG A 242 -18.43 -19.90 14.87
CA ARG A 242 -17.83 -18.56 14.80
C ARG A 242 -17.00 -18.42 16.07
N LEU A 243 -15.72 -18.87 16.01
CA LEU A 243 -14.79 -18.75 17.10
C LEU A 243 -14.63 -17.25 17.35
N ARG A 244 -15.25 -16.78 18.39
CA ARG A 244 -14.92 -15.46 18.95
C ARG A 244 -13.50 -15.60 19.44
N HIS A 245 -12.56 -14.90 18.79
CA HIS A 245 -11.18 -14.81 19.25
C HIS A 245 -11.06 -13.52 20.10
N PRO A 246 -11.34 -13.55 21.41
CA PRO A 246 -11.37 -12.34 22.24
C PRO A 246 -10.01 -11.65 22.27
N VAL A 247 -8.93 -12.42 22.30
CA VAL A 247 -7.56 -11.88 22.25
C VAL A 247 -7.32 -11.13 20.94
N LEU A 248 -7.73 -11.70 19.80
CA LEU A 248 -7.53 -11.05 18.51
C LEU A 248 -8.41 -9.79 18.38
N GLY A 249 -9.61 -9.80 18.99
CA GLY A 249 -10.47 -8.63 19.09
C GLY A 249 -9.85 -7.53 19.95
N ALA A 250 -9.26 -7.88 21.08
CA ALA A 250 -8.56 -6.94 21.95
C ALA A 250 -7.32 -6.35 21.25
N LEU A 251 -6.53 -7.18 20.58
CA LEU A 251 -5.38 -6.71 19.78
C LEU A 251 -5.81 -5.78 18.64
N ALA A 252 -6.92 -6.04 17.96
CA ALA A 252 -7.44 -5.17 16.92
C ALA A 252 -7.94 -3.84 17.48
N LEU A 253 -8.58 -3.85 18.65
CA LEU A 253 -9.00 -2.62 19.33
C LEU A 253 -7.78 -1.78 19.74
N ALA A 254 -6.79 -2.40 20.35
CA ALA A 254 -5.52 -1.76 20.69
C ALA A 254 -4.79 -1.24 19.44
N GLY A 255 -4.78 -2.02 18.35
CA GLY A 255 -4.21 -1.62 17.06
C GLY A 255 -4.96 -0.43 16.43
N THR A 256 -6.30 -0.41 16.52
CA THR A 256 -7.11 0.73 16.05
C THR A 256 -6.82 1.98 16.87
N ALA A 257 -6.82 1.86 18.20
CA ALA A 257 -6.51 2.97 19.09
C ALA A 257 -5.08 3.48 18.91
N GLY A 258 -4.10 2.56 18.78
CA GLY A 258 -2.71 2.91 18.51
C GLY A 258 -2.52 3.60 17.15
N THR A 259 -3.19 3.13 16.09
CA THR A 259 -3.18 3.79 14.78
C THR A 259 -3.79 5.19 14.86
N ALA A 260 -4.94 5.34 15.53
CA ALA A 260 -5.58 6.64 15.70
C ALA A 260 -4.70 7.61 16.51
N TRP A 261 -4.07 7.11 17.57
CA TRP A 261 -3.13 7.90 18.38
C TRP A 261 -1.92 8.34 17.55
N LEU A 262 -1.30 7.42 16.79
CA LEU A 262 -0.18 7.75 15.92
C LEU A 262 -0.56 8.79 14.86
N TRP A 263 -1.73 8.68 14.25
CA TRP A 263 -2.19 9.66 13.27
C TRP A 263 -2.45 11.04 13.88
N ALA A 264 -2.84 11.08 15.17
CA ALA A 264 -3.12 12.32 15.88
C ALA A 264 -1.87 12.98 16.48
N THR A 265 -0.75 12.25 16.65
CA THR A 265 0.38 12.77 17.45
C THR A 265 1.76 12.64 16.84
N ALA A 266 1.94 11.75 15.83
CA ALA A 266 3.26 11.54 15.25
C ALA A 266 3.62 12.66 14.28
N GLU A 267 4.83 13.17 14.42
CA GLU A 267 5.42 14.13 13.49
C GLU A 267 6.54 13.47 12.69
N GLY A 268 6.67 13.85 11.40
CA GLY A 268 7.61 13.17 10.50
C GLY A 268 9.08 13.32 10.87
N GLY A 269 9.44 14.37 11.62
CA GLY A 269 10.80 14.59 12.14
C GLY A 269 11.14 13.83 13.43
N ASP A 270 10.16 13.18 14.04
CA ASP A 270 10.32 12.50 15.31
C ASP A 270 11.28 11.31 15.26
N GLY A 271 12.41 11.39 15.94
CA GLY A 271 13.40 10.32 15.97
C GLY A 271 12.90 8.99 16.55
N TRP A 272 11.93 9.01 17.49
CA TRP A 272 11.33 7.80 18.04
C TRP A 272 10.56 7.00 16.98
N LEU A 273 10.01 7.71 15.99
CA LEU A 273 9.26 7.09 14.90
C LEU A 273 10.14 6.10 14.12
N TYR A 274 11.38 6.48 13.81
CA TYR A 274 12.35 5.66 13.09
C TYR A 274 13.02 4.61 13.97
N ARG A 275 13.03 4.82 15.30
CA ARG A 275 13.58 3.89 16.30
C ARG A 275 12.55 2.89 16.83
N GLY A 276 11.48 2.64 16.08
CA GLY A 276 10.48 1.63 16.42
C GLY A 276 9.04 2.06 16.17
N GLY A 277 8.73 3.35 16.10
CA GLY A 277 7.38 3.88 15.86
C GLY A 277 6.78 3.39 14.55
N LEU A 278 7.56 3.32 13.45
CA LEU A 278 7.11 2.76 12.18
C LEU A 278 6.76 1.27 12.29
N THR A 279 7.53 0.52 13.07
CA THR A 279 7.25 -0.89 13.33
C THR A 279 5.97 -1.04 14.16
N LEU A 280 5.79 -0.19 15.16
CA LEU A 280 4.57 -0.15 15.97
C LEU A 280 3.34 0.15 15.11
N ALA A 281 3.42 1.14 14.21
CA ALA A 281 2.36 1.45 13.26
C ALA A 281 2.02 0.24 12.37
N ALA A 282 3.04 -0.44 11.83
CA ALA A 282 2.85 -1.62 11.01
C ALA A 282 2.18 -2.78 11.78
N VAL A 283 2.59 -3.04 13.02
CA VAL A 283 2.01 -4.08 13.88
C VAL A 283 0.57 -3.74 14.28
N ALA A 284 0.28 -2.47 14.59
CA ALA A 284 -1.06 -1.99 14.91
C ALA A 284 -2.03 -2.25 13.74
N VAL A 285 -1.64 -1.87 12.53
CA VAL A 285 -2.43 -2.13 11.30
C VAL A 285 -2.55 -3.63 11.03
N ALA A 286 -1.50 -4.40 11.21
CA ALA A 286 -1.51 -5.85 11.02
C ALA A 286 -2.51 -6.55 11.96
N ALA A 287 -2.66 -6.08 13.22
CA ALA A 287 -3.64 -6.59 14.17
C ALA A 287 -5.09 -6.35 13.68
N VAL A 288 -5.38 -5.17 13.12
CA VAL A 288 -6.69 -4.85 12.52
C VAL A 288 -6.97 -5.75 11.32
N ILE A 289 -6.01 -5.91 10.41
CA ILE A 289 -6.11 -6.78 9.22
C ILE A 289 -6.34 -8.24 9.66
N ALA A 290 -5.59 -8.72 10.65
CA ALA A 290 -5.72 -10.08 11.18
C ALA A 290 -7.13 -10.35 11.70
N HIS A 291 -7.67 -9.44 12.53
CA HIS A 291 -9.01 -9.55 13.07
C HIS A 291 -10.09 -9.51 11.97
N ALA A 292 -10.01 -8.54 11.07
CA ALA A 292 -10.95 -8.41 9.95
C ALA A 292 -10.97 -9.65 9.06
N THR A 293 -9.81 -10.30 8.87
CA THR A 293 -9.65 -11.50 8.06
C THR A 293 -10.20 -12.75 8.75
N VAL A 294 -9.90 -12.92 10.05
CA VAL A 294 -10.30 -14.12 10.81
C VAL A 294 -11.74 -14.04 11.29
N SER A 295 -12.23 -12.84 11.57
CA SER A 295 -13.57 -12.57 12.12
C SER A 295 -14.39 -11.62 11.23
N PRO A 296 -14.71 -11.98 9.97
CA PRO A 296 -15.35 -11.07 9.00
C PRO A 296 -16.77 -10.65 9.42
N ALA A 297 -17.40 -11.35 10.36
CA ALA A 297 -18.70 -11.03 10.92
C ALA A 297 -18.64 -10.14 12.19
N SER A 298 -17.43 -9.77 12.64
CA SER A 298 -17.26 -8.88 13.80
C SER A 298 -17.80 -7.46 13.52
N PRO A 299 -18.20 -6.70 14.55
CA PRO A 299 -18.62 -5.31 14.36
C PRO A 299 -17.57 -4.45 13.66
N THR A 300 -16.30 -4.60 14.01
CA THR A 300 -15.17 -3.90 13.40
C THR A 300 -15.06 -4.21 11.90
N ALA A 301 -15.10 -5.50 11.52
CA ALA A 301 -15.04 -5.90 10.11
C ALA A 301 -16.26 -5.41 9.32
N ARG A 302 -17.47 -5.40 9.94
CA ARG A 302 -18.67 -4.86 9.31
C ARG A 302 -18.60 -3.35 9.11
N LEU A 303 -18.06 -2.61 10.09
CA LEU A 303 -17.86 -1.17 10.00
C LEU A 303 -16.89 -0.83 8.86
N LEU A 304 -15.80 -1.57 8.74
CA LEU A 304 -14.84 -1.42 7.63
C LEU A 304 -15.43 -1.86 6.27
N ALA A 305 -16.48 -2.67 6.27
CA ALA A 305 -17.12 -3.20 5.06
C ALA A 305 -18.33 -2.38 4.59
N VAL A 306 -18.58 -1.20 5.17
CA VAL A 306 -19.69 -0.33 4.70
C VAL A 306 -19.46 0.13 3.26
N PRO A 307 -20.49 0.24 2.41
CA PRO A 307 -20.35 0.49 0.99
C PRO A 307 -19.51 1.73 0.62
N PRO A 308 -19.62 2.89 1.30
CA PRO A 308 -18.79 4.06 0.97
C PRO A 308 -17.30 3.81 1.17
N LEU A 309 -16.90 3.16 2.29
CA LEU A 309 -15.50 2.82 2.54
C LEU A 309 -14.98 1.80 1.54
N VAL A 310 -15.77 0.77 1.24
CA VAL A 310 -15.40 -0.25 0.24
C VAL A 310 -15.21 0.39 -1.14
N TRP A 311 -16.09 1.32 -1.52
CA TRP A 311 -15.95 2.03 -2.79
C TRP A 311 -14.68 2.88 -2.83
N LEU A 312 -14.44 3.71 -1.81
CA LEU A 312 -13.23 4.52 -1.70
C LEU A 312 -11.96 3.65 -1.71
N GLY A 313 -11.97 2.53 -0.98
CA GLY A 313 -10.86 1.59 -0.96
C GLY A 313 -10.57 0.95 -2.32
N ARG A 314 -11.59 0.69 -3.13
CA ARG A 314 -11.42 0.15 -4.49
C ARG A 314 -10.74 1.12 -5.44
N ILE A 315 -11.00 2.42 -5.30
CA ILE A 315 -10.39 3.48 -6.11
C ILE A 315 -9.20 4.14 -5.43
N SER A 316 -8.81 3.67 -4.22
CA SER A 316 -7.77 4.31 -3.39
C SER A 316 -6.43 4.51 -4.10
N TYR A 317 -6.08 3.63 -5.04
CA TYR A 317 -4.88 3.78 -5.86
C TYR A 317 -4.96 5.02 -6.78
N GLY A 318 -6.07 5.20 -7.48
CA GLY A 318 -6.31 6.40 -8.28
C GLY A 318 -6.37 7.66 -7.41
N VAL A 319 -7.06 7.59 -6.25
CA VAL A 319 -7.11 8.70 -5.28
C VAL A 319 -5.70 9.09 -4.83
N TYR A 320 -4.86 8.10 -4.49
CA TYR A 320 -3.47 8.33 -4.09
C TYR A 320 -2.63 8.94 -5.22
N LEU A 321 -2.82 8.52 -6.47
CA LEU A 321 -2.09 9.06 -7.61
C LEU A 321 -2.49 10.51 -7.93
N TRP A 322 -3.78 10.82 -7.86
CA TRP A 322 -4.29 12.13 -8.27
C TRP A 322 -4.21 13.21 -7.19
N HIS A 323 -4.27 12.83 -5.88
CA HIS A 323 -4.40 13.83 -4.82
C HIS A 323 -3.23 14.82 -4.79
N TRP A 324 -2.00 14.34 -4.86
CA TRP A 324 -0.83 15.17 -4.66
C TRP A 324 -0.65 16.24 -5.75
N PRO A 325 -0.62 15.92 -7.06
CA PRO A 325 -0.55 16.95 -8.09
C PRO A 325 -1.73 17.91 -8.02
N LEU A 326 -2.94 17.43 -7.77
CA LEU A 326 -4.11 18.30 -7.65
C LEU A 326 -4.02 19.22 -6.43
N PHE A 327 -3.50 18.77 -5.30
CA PHE A 327 -3.30 19.60 -4.12
C PHE A 327 -2.24 20.69 -4.35
N GLN A 328 -1.21 20.39 -5.14
CA GLN A 328 -0.20 21.37 -5.57
C GLN A 328 -0.75 22.41 -6.54
N TRP A 329 -1.69 22.03 -7.38
CA TRP A 329 -2.27 22.95 -8.37
C TRP A 329 -3.44 23.77 -7.84
N LEU A 330 -4.25 23.20 -6.96
CA LEU A 330 -5.39 23.87 -6.32
C LEU A 330 -4.93 24.61 -5.06
N THR A 331 -4.21 25.71 -5.23
CA THR A 331 -3.76 26.57 -4.14
C THR A 331 -4.82 27.61 -3.73
N ALA A 332 -4.67 28.20 -2.56
CA ALA A 332 -5.54 29.29 -2.12
C ALA A 332 -5.53 30.47 -3.10
N GLU A 333 -4.36 30.82 -3.63
CA GLU A 333 -4.17 31.89 -4.59
C GLU A 333 -4.93 31.67 -5.90
N ARG A 334 -4.96 30.44 -6.40
CA ARG A 334 -5.61 30.10 -7.66
C ARG A 334 -7.11 29.88 -7.53
N THR A 335 -7.56 29.42 -6.37
CA THR A 335 -8.98 29.06 -6.16
C THR A 335 -9.77 30.13 -5.41
N GLY A 336 -9.10 31.02 -4.67
CA GLY A 336 -9.73 31.93 -3.73
C GLY A 336 -10.30 31.23 -2.47
N LEU A 337 -10.11 29.90 -2.32
CA LEU A 337 -10.61 29.12 -1.20
C LEU A 337 -9.52 28.93 -0.15
N THR A 338 -9.91 28.86 1.12
CA THR A 338 -8.99 28.61 2.24
C THR A 338 -9.55 27.58 3.22
N GLY A 339 -8.70 27.03 4.09
CA GLY A 339 -9.11 26.14 5.18
C GLY A 339 -9.93 24.93 4.71
N ALA A 340 -11.05 24.66 5.39
CA ALA A 340 -11.90 23.50 5.11
C ALA A 340 -12.52 23.52 3.69
N ALA A 341 -12.83 24.70 3.16
CA ALA A 341 -13.40 24.85 1.82
C ALA A 341 -12.37 24.42 0.74
N LEU A 342 -11.11 24.83 0.87
CA LEU A 342 -10.04 24.42 -0.02
C LEU A 342 -9.80 22.90 0.06
N LEU A 343 -9.76 22.34 1.26
CA LEU A 343 -9.61 20.89 1.43
C LEU A 343 -10.75 20.12 0.79
N ALA A 344 -12.00 20.57 1.01
CA ALA A 344 -13.18 19.94 0.40
C ALA A 344 -13.12 19.98 -1.13
N ALA A 345 -12.73 21.12 -1.73
CA ALA A 345 -12.54 21.25 -3.17
C ALA A 345 -11.44 20.31 -3.71
N ARG A 346 -10.29 20.26 -3.04
CA ARG A 346 -9.17 19.35 -3.36
C ARG A 346 -9.61 17.89 -3.33
N CYS A 347 -10.31 17.47 -2.27
CA CYS A 347 -10.82 16.12 -2.14
C CYS A 347 -11.88 15.81 -3.22
N ALA A 348 -12.82 16.72 -3.48
CA ALA A 348 -13.85 16.53 -4.50
C ALA A 348 -13.25 16.35 -5.90
N VAL A 349 -12.33 17.23 -6.31
CA VAL A 349 -11.65 17.13 -7.61
C VAL A 349 -10.82 15.85 -7.70
N THR A 350 -10.13 15.46 -6.62
CA THR A 350 -9.38 14.20 -6.54
C THR A 350 -10.30 12.99 -6.73
N LEU A 351 -11.45 12.95 -6.07
CA LEU A 351 -12.40 11.85 -6.21
C LEU A 351 -12.99 11.77 -7.62
N VAL A 352 -13.30 12.91 -8.24
CA VAL A 352 -13.76 12.95 -9.63
C VAL A 352 -12.68 12.43 -10.59
N ALA A 353 -11.45 12.92 -10.47
CA ALA A 353 -10.33 12.49 -11.31
C ALA A 353 -10.02 10.98 -11.12
N ALA A 354 -9.96 10.51 -9.89
CA ALA A 354 -9.71 9.10 -9.58
C ALA A 354 -10.84 8.19 -10.09
N THR A 355 -12.11 8.60 -9.93
CA THR A 355 -13.26 7.85 -10.42
C THR A 355 -13.28 7.81 -11.95
N GLY A 356 -13.02 8.93 -12.61
CA GLY A 356 -12.89 9.01 -14.07
C GLY A 356 -11.76 8.11 -14.58
N SER A 357 -10.56 8.20 -13.98
CA SER A 357 -9.42 7.32 -14.29
C SER A 357 -9.79 5.84 -14.13
N TYR A 358 -10.45 5.49 -13.02
CA TYR A 358 -10.86 4.11 -12.77
C TYR A 358 -11.87 3.60 -13.81
N LEU A 359 -12.90 4.39 -14.13
CA LEU A 359 -13.98 3.95 -15.02
C LEU A 359 -13.54 3.91 -16.50
N LEU A 360 -12.75 4.91 -16.93
CA LEU A 360 -12.41 5.11 -18.34
C LEU A 360 -11.12 4.39 -18.75
N VAL A 361 -10.17 4.19 -17.82
CA VAL A 361 -8.85 3.64 -18.14
C VAL A 361 -8.62 2.29 -17.47
N GLU A 362 -8.68 2.25 -16.12
CA GLU A 362 -8.29 1.04 -15.39
C GLU A 362 -9.26 -0.14 -15.58
N ARG A 363 -10.55 0.11 -15.43
CA ARG A 363 -11.59 -0.92 -15.51
C ARG A 363 -11.69 -1.56 -16.91
N PRO A 364 -11.66 -0.83 -18.04
CA PRO A 364 -11.64 -1.40 -19.37
C PRO A 364 -10.41 -2.28 -19.61
N ILE A 365 -9.19 -1.80 -19.29
CA ILE A 365 -7.95 -2.55 -19.49
C ILE A 365 -7.93 -3.84 -18.66
N ARG A 366 -8.45 -3.80 -17.44
CA ARG A 366 -8.57 -4.98 -16.57
C ARG A 366 -9.60 -5.99 -17.09
N ARG A 367 -10.62 -5.56 -17.85
CA ARG A 367 -11.69 -6.40 -18.41
C ARG A 367 -11.35 -6.99 -19.77
N ALA A 368 -10.59 -6.28 -20.61
CA ALA A 368 -10.27 -6.64 -22.00
C ALA A 368 -9.71 -8.06 -22.19
N ARG A 369 -9.11 -8.67 -21.16
CA ARG A 369 -8.55 -10.03 -21.21
C ARG A 369 -9.49 -11.14 -20.79
N ARG A 370 -10.77 -10.87 -20.57
CA ARG A 370 -11.80 -11.90 -20.35
C ARG A 370 -12.42 -12.42 -21.63
N LEU A 371 -12.07 -11.85 -22.79
CA LEU A 371 -12.50 -12.38 -24.08
C LEU A 371 -11.81 -13.73 -24.35
N PRO A 372 -12.55 -14.77 -24.77
CA PRO A 372 -11.96 -16.05 -25.14
C PRO A 372 -10.95 -15.85 -26.26
N ARG A 373 -9.76 -16.46 -26.15
CA ARG A 373 -8.92 -16.64 -27.34
C ARG A 373 -9.72 -17.45 -28.34
N PRO A 374 -9.77 -17.05 -29.65
CA PRO A 374 -10.30 -17.92 -30.68
C PRO A 374 -9.55 -19.24 -30.59
N ALA A 375 -10.29 -20.36 -30.72
CA ALA A 375 -9.68 -21.66 -30.79
C ALA A 375 -8.65 -21.65 -31.96
N PRO A 376 -7.49 -22.26 -31.77
CA PRO A 376 -6.58 -22.44 -32.93
C PRO A 376 -7.33 -23.26 -33.98
N ALA A 377 -7.32 -22.76 -35.23
CA ALA A 377 -7.87 -23.43 -36.39
C ALA A 377 -7.16 -24.75 -36.67
#